data_c1e922cbe203a6ade85b3ad598f654d6
#
_entry.id   c1e922cbe203a6ade85b3ad598f654d6
#
_cell.length_a   1.000
_cell.length_b   1.000
_cell.length_c   1.000
_cell.angle_alpha   90.00
_cell.angle_beta   90.00
_cell.angle_gamma   90.00
#
_symmetry.space_group_name_H-M   'P 1'
#
loop_
_entity.id
_entity.type
_entity.pdbx_description
1 polymer ?
#
loop_
_entity_poly.entity_id
_entity_poly.type
_entity_poly.pdbx_seq_one_letter_code
_entity_poly.pdbx_strand_id
1 'polypeptide(L)'
;MIVPTWFNVVSSDGTYTSLASKDYVDKAHDMGLKVWAMVENVSTQESIKNLNTKTLMSSTSTRKKLIEKLMNEADTYGFDGFNLDFESLKAEAGPHYVQFIREMSVACRNKGLVLSVDNYVPSSYTAFYNRKEQGIVADYVIVMGYDEHYAGGEAGSVSSIPYVREGIENTLKEVPKEKVINAVPFYTRVWTVNEGKTSSKAYGISDARQWVEENQVELTWDI
;
A
#
# COMPACT_ATOMS: atom_id res chain seq x y z
N MET A 1 9.70 -3.59 -12.20
CA MET A 1 8.61 -4.34 -11.55
C MET A 1 7.30 -3.59 -11.70
N ILE A 2 6.19 -4.28 -11.61
CA ILE A 2 4.83 -3.73 -11.53
C ILE A 2 4.10 -4.37 -10.37
N VAL A 3 3.18 -3.61 -9.74
CA VAL A 3 2.45 -4.05 -8.55
C VAL A 3 0.95 -3.83 -8.78
N PRO A 4 0.27 -4.79 -9.41
CA PRO A 4 -1.17 -4.68 -9.65
C PRO A 4 -1.97 -4.96 -8.38
N THR A 5 -3.03 -4.19 -8.15
CA THR A 5 -3.99 -4.35 -7.05
C THR A 5 -4.93 -5.52 -7.36
N TRP A 6 -4.59 -6.72 -6.93
CA TRP A 6 -5.28 -7.93 -7.33
C TRP A 6 -6.10 -8.61 -6.26
N PHE A 7 -5.61 -8.63 -5.02
CA PHE A 7 -6.27 -9.37 -3.95
C PHE A 7 -6.81 -8.41 -2.91
N ASN A 8 -8.13 -8.32 -2.81
CA ASN A 8 -8.78 -7.54 -1.77
C ASN A 8 -9.39 -8.48 -0.72
N VAL A 9 -8.89 -8.43 0.50
CA VAL A 9 -9.42 -9.22 1.61
C VAL A 9 -10.73 -8.60 2.08
N VAL A 10 -11.82 -9.35 2.00
CA VAL A 10 -13.19 -8.85 2.22
C VAL A 10 -13.85 -9.39 3.49
N SER A 11 -13.25 -10.37 4.16
CA SER A 11 -13.83 -10.98 5.37
C SER A 11 -12.78 -11.38 6.40
N SER A 12 -13.18 -11.37 7.67
CA SER A 12 -12.33 -11.75 8.80
C SER A 12 -11.98 -13.24 8.85
N ASP A 13 -12.53 -14.06 7.98
CA ASP A 13 -12.16 -15.48 7.79
C ASP A 13 -11.05 -15.69 6.74
N GLY A 14 -10.52 -14.60 6.15
CA GLY A 14 -9.51 -14.62 5.11
C GLY A 14 -10.07 -14.87 3.70
N THR A 15 -11.35 -14.59 3.48
CA THR A 15 -11.91 -14.55 2.12
C THR A 15 -11.47 -13.27 1.44
N TYR A 16 -11.08 -13.36 0.17
CA TYR A 16 -10.68 -12.23 -0.68
C TYR A 16 -11.32 -12.33 -2.07
N THR A 17 -11.40 -11.21 -2.76
CA THR A 17 -11.67 -11.15 -4.20
C THR A 17 -10.36 -11.11 -4.97
N SER A 18 -10.35 -11.60 -6.21
CA SER A 18 -9.14 -11.66 -7.04
C SER A 18 -9.41 -11.10 -8.43
N LEU A 19 -8.45 -10.29 -8.93
CA LEU A 19 -8.36 -9.82 -10.30
C LEU A 19 -7.10 -10.37 -11.00
N ALA A 20 -6.46 -11.38 -10.42
CA ALA A 20 -5.23 -11.96 -10.95
C ALA A 20 -5.45 -12.51 -12.37
N SER A 21 -4.47 -12.29 -13.24
CA SER A 21 -4.52 -12.67 -14.65
C SER A 21 -3.19 -13.24 -15.10
N LYS A 22 -3.23 -14.47 -15.59
CA LYS A 22 -2.03 -15.11 -16.15
C LYS A 22 -1.54 -14.41 -17.41
N ASP A 23 -2.44 -13.99 -18.28
CA ASP A 23 -2.07 -13.24 -19.50
C ASP A 23 -1.36 -11.92 -19.17
N TYR A 24 -1.74 -11.28 -18.06
CA TYR A 24 -1.06 -10.08 -17.60
C TYR A 24 0.36 -10.39 -17.12
N VAL A 25 0.53 -11.45 -16.35
CA VAL A 25 1.85 -11.90 -15.87
C VAL A 25 2.75 -12.25 -17.05
N ASP A 26 2.25 -13.06 -17.99
CA ASP A 26 3.01 -13.50 -19.17
C ASP A 26 3.47 -12.29 -20.00
N LYS A 27 2.58 -11.34 -20.29
CA LYS A 27 2.94 -10.08 -20.99
C LYS A 27 3.96 -9.25 -20.24
N ALA A 28 3.85 -9.15 -18.91
CA ALA A 28 4.83 -8.43 -18.11
C ALA A 28 6.21 -9.11 -18.17
N HIS A 29 6.25 -10.43 -18.07
CA HIS A 29 7.49 -11.22 -18.19
C HIS A 29 8.11 -11.09 -19.59
N ASP A 30 7.31 -11.11 -20.65
CA ASP A 30 7.79 -10.87 -22.03
C ASP A 30 8.44 -9.49 -22.20
N MET A 31 8.01 -8.51 -21.39
CA MET A 31 8.60 -7.17 -21.33
C MET A 31 9.79 -7.08 -20.34
N GLY A 32 10.22 -8.19 -19.74
CA GLY A 32 11.28 -8.23 -18.74
C GLY A 32 10.89 -7.64 -17.38
N LEU A 33 9.60 -7.49 -17.09
CA LEU A 33 9.10 -6.93 -15.85
C LEU A 33 8.76 -8.04 -14.84
N LYS A 34 9.04 -7.78 -13.56
CA LYS A 34 8.59 -8.61 -12.44
C LYS A 34 7.21 -8.12 -11.96
N VAL A 35 6.37 -9.07 -11.53
CA VAL A 35 5.01 -8.81 -11.04
C VAL A 35 4.93 -9.17 -9.57
N TRP A 36 4.61 -8.17 -8.70
CA TRP A 36 4.29 -8.41 -7.29
C TRP A 36 2.79 -8.14 -7.09
N ALA A 37 2.06 -9.16 -6.71
CA ALA A 37 0.61 -9.05 -6.53
C ALA A 37 0.29 -8.34 -5.21
N MET A 38 -0.42 -7.21 -5.28
CA MET A 38 -0.86 -6.49 -4.08
C MET A 38 -1.99 -7.22 -3.39
N VAL A 39 -1.91 -7.28 -2.07
CA VAL A 39 -2.93 -7.78 -1.14
C VAL A 39 -3.32 -6.65 -0.20
N GLU A 40 -4.56 -6.22 -0.24
CA GLU A 40 -5.07 -5.08 0.51
C GLU A 40 -6.33 -5.40 1.31
N ASN A 41 -6.76 -4.49 2.19
CA ASN A 41 -7.87 -4.70 3.11
C ASN A 41 -8.99 -3.65 3.06
N VAL A 42 -8.86 -2.56 2.30
CA VAL A 42 -9.78 -1.41 2.42
C VAL A 42 -10.34 -0.86 1.12
N SER A 43 -10.09 -1.47 -0.03
CA SER A 43 -10.47 -0.89 -1.33
C SER A 43 -11.96 -1.03 -1.66
N THR A 44 -12.71 -1.89 -1.00
CA THR A 44 -14.12 -2.13 -1.31
C THR A 44 -15.04 -1.85 -0.13
N GLN A 45 -16.31 -1.53 -0.44
CA GLN A 45 -17.35 -1.37 0.59
C GLN A 45 -17.62 -2.68 1.36
N GLU A 46 -17.37 -3.83 0.73
CA GLU A 46 -17.47 -5.14 1.36
C GLU A 46 -16.35 -5.34 2.39
N SER A 47 -15.11 -4.98 2.06
CA SER A 47 -13.99 -4.97 3.00
C SER A 47 -14.27 -4.11 4.23
N ILE A 48 -14.73 -2.88 4.01
CA ILE A 48 -15.03 -1.93 5.08
C ILE A 48 -16.13 -2.47 6.01
N LYS A 49 -17.13 -3.16 5.47
CA LYS A 49 -18.25 -3.69 6.23
C LYS A 49 -17.96 -4.97 7.01
N ASN A 50 -17.24 -5.91 6.38
CA ASN A 50 -17.18 -7.31 6.83
C ASN A 50 -15.83 -7.70 7.41
N LEU A 51 -14.78 -6.91 7.15
CA LEU A 51 -13.43 -7.20 7.59
C LEU A 51 -13.12 -6.51 8.92
N ASN A 52 -12.84 -7.31 9.93
CA ASN A 52 -12.13 -6.88 11.13
C ASN A 52 -10.71 -7.42 11.07
N THR A 53 -9.76 -6.56 10.72
CA THR A 53 -8.35 -6.97 10.51
C THR A 53 -7.72 -7.55 11.77
N LYS A 54 -8.06 -7.07 12.98
CA LYS A 54 -7.61 -7.67 14.22
C LYS A 54 -8.11 -9.11 14.36
N THR A 55 -9.38 -9.36 14.09
CA THR A 55 -9.96 -10.72 14.15
C THR A 55 -9.27 -11.64 13.15
N LEU A 56 -9.11 -11.19 11.90
CA LEU A 56 -8.38 -11.92 10.86
C LEU A 56 -6.96 -12.30 11.33
N MET A 57 -6.21 -11.31 11.80
CA MET A 57 -4.77 -11.45 12.07
C MET A 57 -4.46 -12.08 13.43
N SER A 58 -5.37 -12.05 14.41
CA SER A 58 -5.13 -12.66 15.74
C SER A 58 -5.24 -14.19 15.74
N SER A 59 -5.94 -14.78 14.77
CA SER A 59 -6.11 -16.23 14.66
C SER A 59 -5.01 -16.85 13.80
N THR A 60 -4.23 -17.76 14.37
CA THR A 60 -3.17 -18.50 13.65
C THR A 60 -3.76 -19.32 12.50
N SER A 61 -4.91 -19.96 12.71
CA SER A 61 -5.57 -20.76 11.66
C SER A 61 -6.04 -19.91 10.48
N THR A 62 -6.53 -18.70 10.75
CA THR A 62 -7.01 -17.79 9.72
C THR A 62 -5.85 -17.21 8.91
N ARG A 63 -4.77 -16.76 9.58
CA ARG A 63 -3.55 -16.32 8.89
C ARG A 63 -2.97 -17.43 8.01
N LYS A 64 -2.84 -18.64 8.56
CA LYS A 64 -2.33 -19.80 7.81
C LYS A 64 -3.17 -20.08 6.56
N LYS A 65 -4.50 -20.12 6.71
CA LYS A 65 -5.44 -20.34 5.59
C LYS A 65 -5.30 -19.26 4.51
N LEU A 66 -5.18 -17.98 4.90
CA LEU A 66 -4.98 -16.88 3.95
C LEU A 66 -3.65 -17.04 3.20
N ILE A 67 -2.56 -17.29 3.93
CA ILE A 67 -1.23 -17.49 3.33
C ILE A 67 -1.22 -18.67 2.36
N GLU A 68 -1.77 -19.82 2.75
CA GLU A 68 -1.85 -21.01 1.88
C GLU A 68 -2.60 -20.71 0.58
N LYS A 69 -3.72 -19.99 0.65
CA LYS A 69 -4.47 -19.57 -0.53
C LYS A 69 -3.65 -18.64 -1.43
N LEU A 70 -3.00 -17.62 -0.86
CA LEU A 70 -2.15 -16.68 -1.61
C LEU A 70 -0.97 -17.42 -2.26
N MET A 71 -0.34 -18.37 -1.57
CA MET A 71 0.74 -19.19 -2.16
C MET A 71 0.25 -20.04 -3.35
N ASN A 72 -0.99 -20.54 -3.31
CA ASN A 72 -1.60 -21.26 -4.44
C ASN A 72 -1.89 -20.32 -5.61
N GLU A 73 -2.27 -19.07 -5.36
CA GLU A 73 -2.43 -18.06 -6.41
C GLU A 73 -1.09 -17.80 -7.12
N ALA A 74 0.01 -17.69 -6.35
CA ALA A 74 1.34 -17.53 -6.94
C ALA A 74 1.73 -18.71 -7.85
N ASP A 75 1.44 -19.94 -7.43
CA ASP A 75 1.65 -21.13 -8.27
C ASP A 75 0.78 -21.12 -9.54
N THR A 76 -0.46 -20.64 -9.41
CA THR A 76 -1.43 -20.63 -10.51
C THR A 76 -1.08 -19.60 -11.57
N TYR A 77 -0.75 -18.38 -11.16
CA TYR A 77 -0.53 -17.25 -12.06
C TYR A 77 0.94 -17.00 -12.40
N GLY A 78 1.87 -17.49 -11.59
CA GLY A 78 3.31 -17.38 -11.84
C GLY A 78 3.92 -16.01 -11.62
N PHE A 79 3.33 -15.15 -10.77
CA PHE A 79 3.92 -13.87 -10.40
C PHE A 79 5.10 -14.02 -9.42
N ASP A 80 5.90 -12.95 -9.27
CA ASP A 80 7.24 -13.02 -8.67
C ASP A 80 7.27 -12.61 -7.18
N GLY A 81 6.17 -12.13 -6.63
CA GLY A 81 6.13 -11.68 -5.25
C GLY A 81 4.78 -11.16 -4.81
N PHE A 82 4.73 -10.77 -3.55
CA PHE A 82 3.58 -10.09 -2.95
C PHE A 82 3.96 -8.72 -2.42
N ASN A 83 2.98 -7.81 -2.50
CA ASN A 83 3.00 -6.54 -1.80
C ASN A 83 1.84 -6.51 -0.82
N LEU A 84 2.09 -6.25 0.45
CA LEU A 84 1.06 -6.16 1.48
C LEU A 84 0.74 -4.69 1.74
N ASP A 85 -0.47 -4.28 1.41
CA ASP A 85 -1.01 -2.95 1.62
C ASP A 85 -2.20 -2.99 2.59
N PHE A 86 -1.90 -3.13 3.88
CA PHE A 86 -2.92 -3.18 4.93
C PHE A 86 -3.03 -1.83 5.63
N GLU A 87 -4.05 -1.10 5.26
CA GLU A 87 -4.29 0.26 5.73
C GLU A 87 -5.35 0.35 6.84
N SER A 88 -5.42 1.54 7.47
CA SER A 88 -6.45 1.88 8.47
C SER A 88 -6.51 0.91 9.66
N LEU A 89 -5.40 0.26 9.98
CA LEU A 89 -5.31 -0.64 11.13
C LEU A 89 -5.41 0.15 12.44
N LYS A 90 -6.03 -0.47 13.43
CA LYS A 90 -5.97 0.02 14.81
C LYS A 90 -4.73 -0.54 15.51
N ALA A 91 -4.18 0.20 16.47
CA ALA A 91 -2.97 -0.19 17.21
C ALA A 91 -3.04 -1.61 17.80
N GLU A 92 -4.21 -2.03 18.23
CA GLU A 92 -4.46 -3.38 18.78
C GLU A 92 -4.29 -4.51 17.76
N ALA A 93 -4.37 -4.21 16.46
CA ALA A 93 -4.09 -5.16 15.38
C ALA A 93 -2.59 -5.27 15.06
N GLY A 94 -1.79 -4.27 15.43
CA GLY A 94 -0.39 -4.16 15.07
C GLY A 94 0.45 -5.42 15.35
N PRO A 95 0.50 -5.96 16.58
CA PRO A 95 1.28 -7.16 16.87
C PRO A 95 0.86 -8.39 16.04
N HIS A 96 -0.42 -8.50 15.73
CA HIS A 96 -0.97 -9.60 14.93
C HIS A 96 -0.64 -9.42 13.43
N TYR A 97 -0.67 -8.19 12.94
CA TYR A 97 -0.25 -7.88 11.57
C TYR A 97 1.24 -8.15 11.37
N VAL A 98 2.08 -7.73 12.31
CA VAL A 98 3.52 -8.04 12.28
C VAL A 98 3.76 -9.56 12.27
N GLN A 99 2.98 -10.32 13.03
CA GLN A 99 3.06 -11.79 12.99
C GLN A 99 2.63 -12.36 11.64
N PHE A 100 1.60 -11.82 11.01
CA PHE A 100 1.21 -12.19 9.65
C PHE A 100 2.34 -11.93 8.64
N ILE A 101 2.99 -10.77 8.71
CA ILE A 101 4.14 -10.45 7.84
C ILE A 101 5.28 -11.46 8.03
N ARG A 102 5.59 -11.84 9.27
CA ARG A 102 6.61 -12.88 9.56
C ARG A 102 6.27 -14.22 8.90
N GLU A 103 5.03 -14.68 9.07
CA GLU A 103 4.56 -15.95 8.49
C GLU A 103 4.55 -15.90 6.97
N MET A 104 4.10 -14.77 6.39
CA MET A 104 4.09 -14.53 4.95
C MET A 104 5.52 -14.50 4.38
N SER A 105 6.46 -13.86 5.09
CA SER A 105 7.88 -13.82 4.71
C SER A 105 8.50 -15.23 4.61
N VAL A 106 8.19 -16.11 5.55
CA VAL A 106 8.66 -17.51 5.51
C VAL A 106 8.07 -18.24 4.30
N ALA A 107 6.76 -18.07 4.06
CA ALA A 107 6.08 -18.71 2.94
C ALA A 107 6.64 -18.22 1.58
N CYS A 108 6.84 -16.91 1.43
CA CYS A 108 7.44 -16.31 0.23
C CYS A 108 8.86 -16.84 -0.01
N ARG A 109 9.72 -16.85 1.00
CA ARG A 109 11.10 -17.36 0.88
C ARG A 109 11.15 -18.82 0.45
N ASN A 110 10.27 -19.65 1.00
CA ASN A 110 10.22 -21.09 0.64
C ASN A 110 9.85 -21.31 -0.83
N LYS A 111 9.22 -20.31 -1.48
CA LYS A 111 8.85 -20.34 -2.90
C LYS A 111 9.73 -19.45 -3.80
N GLY A 112 10.73 -18.77 -3.24
CA GLY A 112 11.56 -17.83 -3.98
C GLY A 112 10.81 -16.56 -4.43
N LEU A 113 9.74 -16.20 -3.72
CA LEU A 113 8.94 -15.01 -3.97
C LEU A 113 9.43 -13.83 -3.13
N VAL A 114 9.34 -12.63 -3.69
CA VAL A 114 9.62 -11.37 -2.99
C VAL A 114 8.44 -11.00 -2.09
N LEU A 115 8.72 -10.43 -0.92
CA LEU A 115 7.72 -9.81 -0.04
C LEU A 115 8.05 -8.33 0.17
N SER A 116 7.12 -7.45 -0.20
CA SER A 116 7.14 -6.02 0.15
C SER A 116 5.95 -5.65 1.03
N VAL A 117 6.11 -4.60 1.84
CA VAL A 117 5.07 -4.12 2.76
C VAL A 117 4.96 -2.61 2.67
N ASP A 118 3.74 -2.12 2.40
CA ASP A 118 3.44 -0.70 2.34
C ASP A 118 3.21 -0.12 3.73
N ASN A 119 3.68 1.08 3.94
CA ASN A 119 3.57 1.81 5.20
C ASN A 119 3.29 3.29 4.96
N TYR A 120 2.45 3.86 5.80
CA TYR A 120 2.35 5.31 5.93
C TYR A 120 3.71 5.93 6.30
N VAL A 121 3.90 7.19 5.96
CA VAL A 121 4.99 8.00 6.51
C VAL A 121 5.02 7.85 8.03
N PRO A 122 6.20 7.57 8.64
CA PRO A 122 6.32 7.32 10.06
C PRO A 122 5.78 8.45 10.93
N SER A 123 4.90 8.10 11.86
CA SER A 123 4.37 8.99 12.88
C SER A 123 4.13 8.22 14.19
N SER A 124 3.84 8.93 15.28
CA SER A 124 3.47 8.30 16.55
C SER A 124 2.21 7.43 16.42
N TYR A 125 1.29 7.81 15.53
CA TYR A 125 0.03 7.10 15.29
C TYR A 125 0.21 5.80 14.49
N THR A 126 1.31 5.68 13.75
CA THR A 126 1.61 4.50 12.90
C THR A 126 2.75 3.65 13.45
N ALA A 127 3.27 3.95 14.64
CA ALA A 127 4.40 3.23 15.24
C ALA A 127 4.11 1.72 15.47
N PHE A 128 2.84 1.36 15.68
CA PHE A 128 2.41 -0.03 15.89
C PHE A 128 2.57 -0.93 14.65
N TYR A 129 2.78 -0.37 13.46
CA TYR A 129 3.15 -1.13 12.27
C TYR A 129 4.53 -1.78 12.40
N ASN A 130 5.37 -1.27 13.33
CA ASN A 130 6.68 -1.84 13.66
C ASN A 130 7.58 -2.05 12.44
N ARG A 131 7.90 -0.96 11.74
CA ARG A 131 8.74 -0.97 10.53
C ARG A 131 10.11 -1.59 10.77
N LYS A 132 10.64 -1.50 11.99
CA LYS A 132 11.89 -2.17 12.37
C LYS A 132 11.80 -3.68 12.17
N GLU A 133 10.74 -4.31 12.63
CA GLU A 133 10.52 -5.74 12.45
C GLU A 133 10.26 -6.09 10.98
N GLN A 134 9.49 -5.27 10.28
CA GLN A 134 9.28 -5.43 8.84
C GLN A 134 10.60 -5.39 8.09
N GLY A 135 11.51 -4.45 8.42
CA GLY A 135 12.86 -4.35 7.84
C GLY A 135 13.73 -5.57 8.07
N ILE A 136 13.46 -6.38 9.10
CA ILE A 136 14.15 -7.65 9.34
C ILE A 136 13.61 -8.74 8.42
N VAL A 137 12.29 -8.87 8.31
CA VAL A 137 11.66 -10.07 7.72
C VAL A 137 11.23 -9.90 6.27
N ALA A 138 10.81 -8.71 5.84
CA ALA A 138 10.46 -8.43 4.45
C ALA A 138 11.69 -8.15 3.58
N ASP A 139 11.56 -8.31 2.27
CA ASP A 139 12.58 -7.93 1.31
C ASP A 139 12.60 -6.42 1.10
N TYR A 140 11.42 -5.79 1.06
CA TYR A 140 11.29 -4.34 0.93
C TYR A 140 10.20 -3.78 1.86
N VAL A 141 10.46 -2.56 2.33
CA VAL A 141 9.51 -1.72 3.06
C VAL A 141 9.27 -0.49 2.22
N ILE A 142 8.03 -0.31 1.78
CA ILE A 142 7.63 0.80 0.92
C ILE A 142 7.02 1.88 1.81
N VAL A 143 7.48 3.11 1.63
CA VAL A 143 6.92 4.30 2.29
C VAL A 143 6.01 5.00 1.32
N MET A 144 4.74 5.13 1.65
CA MET A 144 3.76 5.90 0.89
C MET A 144 3.99 7.39 1.12
N GLY A 145 4.93 7.98 0.37
CA GLY A 145 5.33 9.38 0.48
C GLY A 145 4.31 10.33 -0.16
N TYR A 146 3.03 10.17 0.16
CA TYR A 146 1.91 10.93 -0.37
C TYR A 146 0.76 10.99 0.64
N ASP A 147 -0.34 11.65 0.26
CA ASP A 147 -1.48 11.98 1.14
C ASP A 147 -1.07 12.82 2.37
N GLU A 148 -0.06 13.69 2.20
CA GLU A 148 0.27 14.71 3.19
C GLU A 148 -0.96 15.54 3.54
N HIS A 149 -1.71 15.97 2.50
CA HIS A 149 -3.05 16.53 2.61
C HIS A 149 -4.03 15.64 1.84
N TYR A 150 -5.09 15.21 2.50
CA TYR A 150 -6.05 14.24 2.00
C TYR A 150 -7.50 14.71 2.10
N ALA A 151 -8.42 14.03 1.46
CA ALA A 151 -9.85 14.38 1.48
C ALA A 151 -10.40 14.45 2.91
N GLY A 152 -10.98 15.60 3.29
CA GLY A 152 -11.49 15.85 4.63
C GLY A 152 -10.50 16.53 5.58
N GLY A 153 -9.25 16.73 5.15
CA GLY A 153 -8.24 17.52 5.84
C GLY A 153 -8.13 18.96 5.31
N GLU A 154 -7.07 19.63 5.70
CA GLU A 154 -6.73 20.96 5.19
C GLU A 154 -6.23 20.91 3.75
N ALA A 155 -6.42 22.01 3.01
CA ALA A 155 -5.89 22.13 1.65
C ALA A 155 -4.37 22.25 1.66
N GLY A 156 -3.70 21.56 0.74
CA GLY A 156 -2.25 21.59 0.61
C GLY A 156 -1.72 20.62 -0.43
N SER A 157 -0.40 20.50 -0.48
CA SER A 157 0.29 19.55 -1.36
C SER A 157 -0.05 18.11 -1.02
N VAL A 158 -0.20 17.26 -2.03
CA VAL A 158 -0.37 15.82 -1.83
C VAL A 158 0.93 15.18 -1.34
N SER A 159 2.08 15.75 -1.70
CA SER A 159 3.39 15.19 -1.42
C SER A 159 4.47 16.28 -1.59
N SER A 160 4.76 17.02 -0.52
CA SER A 160 5.83 18.02 -0.55
C SER A 160 7.21 17.37 -0.39
N ILE A 161 8.26 18.05 -0.86
CA ILE A 161 9.65 17.58 -0.67
C ILE A 161 10.03 17.42 0.81
N PRO A 162 9.69 18.36 1.71
CA PRO A 162 9.95 18.20 3.15
C PRO A 162 9.27 16.95 3.73
N TYR A 163 7.99 16.73 3.41
CA TYR A 163 7.22 15.56 3.87
C TYR A 163 7.85 14.23 3.44
N VAL A 164 8.19 14.12 2.16
CA VAL A 164 8.85 12.92 1.62
C VAL A 164 10.21 12.69 2.26
N ARG A 165 11.01 13.75 2.39
CA ARG A 165 12.33 13.68 3.02
C ARG A 165 12.25 13.19 4.46
N GLU A 166 11.37 13.79 5.26
CA GLU A 166 11.15 13.38 6.65
C GLU A 166 10.68 11.92 6.73
N GLY A 167 9.76 11.52 5.85
CA GLY A 167 9.28 10.14 5.75
C GLY A 167 10.40 9.14 5.50
N ILE A 168 11.28 9.43 4.54
CA ILE A 168 12.45 8.60 4.24
C ILE A 168 13.43 8.58 5.42
N GLU A 169 13.81 9.74 5.95
CA GLU A 169 14.77 9.85 7.05
C GLU A 169 14.29 9.12 8.30
N ASN A 170 13.02 9.23 8.63
CA ASN A 170 12.43 8.53 9.78
C ASN A 170 12.37 7.02 9.53
N THR A 171 12.06 6.57 8.32
CA THR A 171 12.06 5.14 7.97
C THR A 171 13.47 4.55 8.04
N LEU A 172 14.49 5.26 7.59
CA LEU A 172 15.90 4.82 7.64
C LEU A 172 16.44 4.64 9.07
N LYS A 173 15.79 5.18 10.08
CA LYS A 173 16.13 4.91 11.50
C LYS A 173 15.73 3.49 11.95
N GLU A 174 14.78 2.88 11.25
CA GLU A 174 14.17 1.59 11.61
C GLU A 174 14.52 0.49 10.60
N VAL A 175 14.70 0.83 9.32
CA VAL A 175 14.82 -0.10 8.20
C VAL A 175 16.15 0.09 7.47
N PRO A 176 16.89 -1.00 7.13
CA PRO A 176 18.09 -0.91 6.30
C PRO A 176 17.80 -0.23 4.95
N LYS A 177 18.69 0.69 4.54
CA LYS A 177 18.48 1.54 3.36
C LYS A 177 18.25 0.78 2.05
N GLU A 178 18.88 -0.37 1.90
CA GLU A 178 18.77 -1.25 0.74
C GLU A 178 17.40 -1.91 0.60
N LYS A 179 16.57 -1.83 1.63
CA LYS A 179 15.20 -2.36 1.66
C LYS A 179 14.13 -1.28 1.56
N VAL A 180 14.50 0.00 1.60
CA VAL A 180 13.53 1.10 1.58
C VAL A 180 13.22 1.50 0.14
N ILE A 181 11.93 1.55 -0.19
CA ILE A 181 11.40 2.11 -1.42
C ILE A 181 10.49 3.27 -1.03
N ASN A 182 10.65 4.45 -1.63
CA ASN A 182 9.70 5.55 -1.48
C ASN A 182 8.75 5.57 -2.67
N ALA A 183 7.45 5.48 -2.40
CA ALA A 183 6.41 5.65 -3.39
C ALA A 183 6.02 7.13 -3.49
N VAL A 184 5.80 7.60 -4.72
CA VAL A 184 5.37 8.96 -5.04
C VAL A 184 4.03 8.93 -5.77
N PRO A 185 3.17 9.98 -5.61
CA PRO A 185 1.85 9.97 -6.22
C PRO A 185 1.93 10.25 -7.74
N PHE A 186 1.08 9.56 -8.51
CA PHE A 186 0.75 9.93 -9.90
C PHE A 186 -0.62 10.62 -9.99
N TYR A 187 -1.01 11.33 -8.93
CA TYR A 187 -2.24 12.10 -8.83
C TYR A 187 -1.99 13.40 -8.07
N THR A 188 -2.91 14.32 -8.17
CA THR A 188 -2.97 15.55 -7.38
C THR A 188 -4.39 15.80 -6.90
N ARG A 189 -4.59 16.88 -6.14
CA ARG A 189 -5.93 17.30 -5.69
C ARG A 189 -6.22 18.73 -6.10
N VAL A 190 -7.44 18.94 -6.58
CA VAL A 190 -8.03 20.27 -6.68
C VAL A 190 -8.85 20.52 -5.42
N TRP A 191 -8.54 21.58 -4.72
CA TRP A 191 -9.18 21.96 -3.48
C TRP A 191 -10.20 23.08 -3.71
N THR A 192 -11.36 22.95 -3.09
CA THR A 192 -12.38 24.00 -3.03
C THR A 192 -12.56 24.42 -1.58
N VAL A 193 -12.28 25.71 -1.31
CA VAL A 193 -12.47 26.31 0.01
C VAL A 193 -13.61 27.31 -0.09
N ASN A 194 -14.71 27.04 0.60
CA ASN A 194 -15.88 27.91 0.60
C ASN A 194 -16.41 28.07 2.03
N GLU A 195 -16.51 29.31 2.51
CA GLU A 195 -17.01 29.66 3.85
C GLU A 195 -16.36 28.82 4.99
N GLY A 196 -15.03 28.58 4.89
CA GLY A 196 -14.29 27.79 5.86
C GLY A 196 -14.48 26.27 5.77
N LYS A 197 -15.22 25.79 4.77
CA LYS A 197 -15.31 24.35 4.47
C LYS A 197 -14.39 23.99 3.33
N THR A 198 -13.57 22.96 3.55
CA THR A 198 -12.65 22.45 2.55
C THR A 198 -13.19 21.14 1.97
N SER A 199 -13.17 21.03 0.66
CA SER A 199 -13.41 19.79 -0.07
C SER A 199 -12.36 19.60 -1.16
N SER A 200 -12.16 18.37 -1.61
CA SER A 200 -11.21 18.13 -2.69
C SER A 200 -11.66 17.01 -3.60
N LYS A 201 -11.16 17.06 -4.84
CA LYS A 201 -11.27 15.97 -5.81
C LYS A 201 -9.88 15.57 -6.26
N ALA A 202 -9.60 14.28 -6.24
CA ALA A 202 -8.37 13.72 -6.78
C ALA A 202 -8.45 13.65 -8.31
N TYR A 203 -7.33 13.94 -8.97
CA TYR A 203 -7.16 13.88 -10.43
C TYR A 203 -5.87 13.14 -10.75
N GLY A 204 -5.93 12.17 -11.65
CA GLY A 204 -4.74 11.62 -12.29
C GLY A 204 -4.00 12.69 -13.10
N ILE A 205 -2.74 12.44 -13.48
CA ILE A 205 -1.88 13.44 -14.12
C ILE A 205 -2.53 14.00 -15.41
N SER A 206 -3.13 13.14 -16.24
CA SER A 206 -3.77 13.58 -17.51
C SER A 206 -4.96 14.47 -17.24
N ASP A 207 -5.85 14.06 -16.32
CA ASP A 207 -7.04 14.83 -15.98
C ASP A 207 -6.69 16.16 -15.29
N ALA A 208 -5.63 16.16 -14.47
CA ALA A 208 -5.14 17.38 -13.81
C ALA A 208 -4.62 18.39 -14.84
N ARG A 209 -3.87 17.94 -15.85
CA ARG A 209 -3.40 18.80 -16.94
C ARG A 209 -4.57 19.39 -17.75
N GLN A 210 -5.53 18.56 -18.10
CA GLN A 210 -6.74 19.01 -18.80
C GLN A 210 -7.49 20.05 -17.96
N TRP A 211 -7.66 19.80 -16.65
CA TRP A 211 -8.34 20.72 -15.74
C TRP A 211 -7.63 22.10 -15.68
N VAL A 212 -6.29 22.10 -15.63
CA VAL A 212 -5.47 23.34 -15.63
C VAL A 212 -5.69 24.13 -16.92
N GLU A 213 -5.69 23.47 -18.09
CA GLU A 213 -5.91 24.10 -19.38
C GLU A 213 -7.32 24.68 -19.51
N GLU A 214 -8.36 23.91 -19.15
CA GLU A 214 -9.77 24.32 -19.19
C GLU A 214 -10.07 25.51 -18.26
N ASN A 215 -9.40 25.58 -17.10
CA ASN A 215 -9.60 26.65 -16.13
C ASN A 215 -8.57 27.79 -16.24
N GLN A 216 -7.65 27.74 -17.22
CA GLN A 216 -6.62 28.74 -17.47
C GLN A 216 -5.78 29.07 -16.22
N VAL A 217 -5.43 28.05 -15.44
CA VAL A 217 -4.67 28.20 -14.19
C VAL A 217 -3.19 28.37 -14.50
N GLU A 218 -2.57 29.40 -13.94
CA GLU A 218 -1.12 29.58 -13.98
C GLU A 218 -0.45 28.61 -12.99
N LEU A 219 0.50 27.83 -13.49
CA LEU A 219 1.28 26.90 -12.67
C LEU A 219 2.49 27.60 -12.07
N THR A 220 2.68 27.42 -10.78
CA THR A 220 3.86 27.86 -10.05
C THR A 220 4.57 26.68 -9.41
N TRP A 221 5.88 26.80 -9.22
CA TRP A 221 6.63 25.80 -8.47
C TRP A 221 6.34 25.94 -6.98
N ASP A 222 6.10 24.81 -6.32
CA ASP A 222 6.07 24.69 -4.88
C ASP A 222 7.53 24.58 -4.40
N ILE A 223 8.02 25.62 -3.67
CA ILE A 223 9.43 25.75 -3.28
C ILE A 223 9.57 25.50 -1.78
#